data_e5c7b68df424319bd5c8bf66cd4a3f8b
#
_entry.id   e5c7b68df424319bd5c8bf66cd4a3f8b
#
_cell.length_a   1.000
_cell.length_b   1.000
_cell.length_c   1.000
_cell.angle_alpha   90.00
_cell.angle_beta   90.00
_cell.angle_gamma   90.00
#
_symmetry.space_group_name_H-M   'P 1'
#
loop_
_entity.id
_entity.type
_entity.pdbx_description
1 polymer ?
#
loop_
_entity_poly.entity_id
_entity_poly.type
_entity_poly.pdbx_seq_one_letter_code
_entity_poly.pdbx_strand_id
1 'polypeptide(L)'
;MMLIDETLKKQIAPTTIEFIAREDGTALDSMSGLTWCRYLIGQTWMKRRALGDALELPLTEVMQAIEEFNTQKFGGFRDWRLPTQAELDVIENENIKIISNDRSLFGENEIIFSRAPKKSFWTASALLAQTSNVEIIVGYYGGKTARTQFSSKYVRLVRG
;
A
#
# COMPACT_ATOMS: atom_id res chain seq x y z
N MET A 1 -16.96 -36.51 4.56
CA MET A 1 -15.56 -36.07 4.39
C MET A 1 -15.47 -34.70 3.82
N MET A 2 -16.06 -34.47 2.67
CA MET A 2 -16.05 -33.12 2.03
C MET A 2 -16.82 -32.07 2.80
N LEU A 3 -17.77 -32.46 3.62
CA LEU A 3 -18.55 -31.56 4.46
C LEU A 3 -17.72 -30.78 5.48
N ILE A 4 -16.57 -31.33 5.87
CA ILE A 4 -15.68 -30.68 6.83
C ILE A 4 -15.11 -29.41 6.27
N ASP A 5 -14.79 -29.36 4.96
CA ASP A 5 -14.15 -28.22 4.33
C ASP A 5 -15.02 -26.98 4.29
N GLU A 6 -16.31 -27.14 3.98
CA GLU A 6 -17.22 -26.01 3.98
C GLU A 6 -17.49 -25.47 5.38
N THR A 7 -17.59 -26.37 6.38
CA THR A 7 -17.76 -25.95 7.75
C THR A 7 -16.54 -25.21 8.26
N LEU A 8 -15.34 -25.66 7.91
CA LEU A 8 -14.11 -24.98 8.25
C LEU A 8 -13.99 -23.61 7.58
N LYS A 9 -14.39 -23.49 6.32
CA LYS A 9 -14.38 -22.19 5.62
C LYS A 9 -15.28 -21.16 6.29
N LYS A 10 -16.42 -21.58 6.81
CA LYS A 10 -17.32 -20.69 7.54
C LYS A 10 -16.80 -20.32 8.92
N GLN A 11 -15.96 -21.16 9.51
CA GLN A 11 -15.41 -20.96 10.85
C GLN A 11 -14.06 -20.26 10.85
N ILE A 12 -13.38 -20.21 9.71
CA ILE A 12 -12.11 -19.51 9.58
C ILE A 12 -12.37 -18.01 9.66
N ALA A 13 -11.83 -17.38 10.69
CA ALA A 13 -11.90 -15.94 10.83
C ALA A 13 -11.15 -15.25 9.69
N PRO A 14 -11.60 -14.06 9.23
CA PRO A 14 -10.84 -13.27 8.28
C PRO A 14 -9.43 -13.02 8.82
N THR A 15 -8.45 -12.98 7.95
CA THR A 15 -7.08 -12.62 8.33
C THR A 15 -7.10 -11.22 8.92
N THR A 16 -6.58 -11.09 10.13
CA THR A 16 -6.48 -9.80 10.81
C THR A 16 -5.02 -9.42 10.95
N ILE A 17 -4.67 -8.22 10.50
CA ILE A 17 -3.31 -7.68 10.59
C ILE A 17 -3.35 -6.42 11.42
N GLU A 18 -2.49 -6.39 12.44
CA GLU A 18 -2.37 -5.24 13.33
C GLU A 18 -1.22 -4.35 12.90
N PHE A 19 -1.50 -3.06 12.74
CA PHE A 19 -0.51 -2.06 12.45
C PHE A 19 -0.29 -1.14 13.64
N ILE A 20 0.96 -0.75 13.85
CA ILE A 20 1.32 0.33 14.75
C ILE A 20 1.29 1.61 13.93
N ALA A 21 0.14 2.27 13.92
CA ALA A 21 -0.03 3.52 13.20
C ALA A 21 0.48 4.67 14.05
N ARG A 22 1.29 5.54 13.44
CA ARG A 22 1.94 6.67 14.11
C ARG A 22 1.41 7.99 13.59
N GLU A 23 1.55 9.01 14.40
CA GLU A 23 1.09 10.36 14.08
C GLU A 23 1.89 11.00 12.95
N ASP A 24 3.11 10.53 12.70
CA ASP A 24 3.96 11.07 11.64
C ASP A 24 3.55 10.62 10.24
N GLY A 25 2.57 9.75 10.12
CA GLY A 25 2.12 9.24 8.82
C GLY A 25 2.72 7.90 8.45
N THR A 26 3.41 7.23 9.37
CA THR A 26 3.92 5.87 9.16
C THR A 26 3.05 4.84 9.86
N ALA A 27 3.08 3.60 9.37
CA ALA A 27 2.43 2.47 10.01
C ALA A 27 3.33 1.24 9.91
N LEU A 28 3.64 0.65 11.05
CA LEU A 28 4.50 -0.53 11.13
C LEU A 28 3.63 -1.79 11.17
N ASP A 29 3.89 -2.73 10.26
CA ASP A 29 3.37 -4.08 10.37
C ASP A 29 4.32 -4.87 11.26
N SER A 30 3.90 -5.15 12.49
CA SER A 30 4.76 -5.81 13.47
C SER A 30 5.10 -7.26 13.09
N MET A 31 4.30 -7.90 12.25
CA MET A 31 4.56 -9.28 11.82
C MET A 31 5.59 -9.35 10.70
N SER A 32 5.51 -8.47 9.72
CA SER A 32 6.45 -8.47 8.59
C SER A 32 7.69 -7.61 8.84
N GLY A 33 7.59 -6.66 9.76
CA GLY A 33 8.63 -5.65 9.97
C GLY A 33 8.61 -4.53 8.94
N LEU A 34 7.64 -4.51 8.03
CA LEU A 34 7.54 -3.47 7.02
C LEU A 34 6.94 -2.20 7.62
N THR A 35 7.49 -1.07 7.20
CA THR A 35 6.92 0.25 7.53
C THR A 35 6.29 0.83 6.27
N TRP A 36 5.03 1.21 6.39
CA TRP A 36 4.24 1.75 5.30
C TRP A 36 4.05 3.25 5.44
N CYS A 37 3.98 3.94 4.32
CA CYS A 37 3.47 5.30 4.27
C CYS A 37 1.94 5.25 4.30
N ARG A 38 1.31 5.98 5.23
CA ARG A 38 -0.14 5.97 5.39
C ARG A 38 -0.87 6.76 4.33
N TYR A 39 -0.16 7.59 3.57
CA TYR A 39 -0.74 8.39 2.50
C TYR A 39 -0.08 8.07 1.16
N LEU A 40 -0.70 8.54 0.09
CA LEU A 40 -0.26 8.28 -1.28
C LEU A 40 0.56 9.45 -1.80
N ILE A 41 1.43 9.19 -2.77
CA ILE A 41 2.16 10.25 -3.46
C ILE A 41 1.16 11.28 -4.02
N GLY A 42 1.44 12.55 -3.81
CA GLY A 42 0.57 13.67 -4.16
C GLY A 42 -0.21 14.22 -2.98
N GLN A 43 -0.42 13.43 -1.96
CA GLN A 43 -1.03 13.88 -0.72
C GLN A 43 0.03 14.42 0.24
N THR A 44 -0.41 15.20 1.22
CA THR A 44 0.41 15.63 2.35
C THR A 44 -0.16 15.05 3.63
N TRP A 45 0.70 14.90 4.62
CA TRP A 45 0.30 14.41 5.94
C TRP A 45 0.31 15.57 6.93
N MET A 46 -0.85 15.81 7.54
CA MET A 46 -0.99 16.89 8.51
C MET A 46 -2.04 16.53 9.54
N LYS A 47 -1.73 16.79 10.82
CA LYS A 47 -2.67 16.56 11.93
C LYS A 47 -3.28 15.16 11.91
N ARG A 48 -2.44 14.15 11.72
CA ARG A 48 -2.77 12.73 11.75
C ARG A 48 -3.65 12.24 10.60
N ARG A 49 -3.69 12.97 9.48
CA ARG A 49 -4.47 12.52 8.31
C ARG A 49 -3.82 12.95 7.00
N ALA A 50 -4.18 12.24 5.95
CA ALA A 50 -3.79 12.59 4.60
C ALA A 50 -4.69 13.70 4.06
N LEU A 51 -4.08 14.70 3.46
CA LEU A 51 -4.77 15.83 2.84
C LEU A 51 -4.41 15.91 1.35
N GLY A 52 -5.36 16.37 0.56
CA GLY A 52 -5.18 16.55 -0.87
C GLY A 52 -5.46 15.29 -1.67
N ASP A 53 -5.33 15.43 -2.98
CA ASP A 53 -5.62 14.34 -3.91
C ASP A 53 -4.37 13.53 -4.22
N ALA A 54 -4.51 12.21 -4.22
CA ALA A 54 -3.46 11.32 -4.68
C ALA A 54 -3.23 11.51 -6.17
N LEU A 55 -1.98 11.45 -6.61
CA LEU A 55 -1.60 11.58 -8.01
C LEU A 55 -1.49 10.19 -8.66
N GLU A 56 -2.07 10.07 -9.85
CA GLU A 56 -1.78 8.97 -10.74
C GLU A 56 -0.56 9.35 -11.56
N LEU A 57 0.53 8.57 -11.44
CA LEU A 57 1.78 8.86 -12.12
C LEU A 57 1.99 7.90 -13.29
N PRO A 58 2.49 8.39 -14.44
CA PRO A 58 3.00 7.51 -15.47
C PRO A 58 4.29 6.85 -15.00
N LEU A 59 4.61 5.68 -15.56
CA LEU A 59 5.80 4.92 -15.17
C LEU A 59 7.07 5.75 -15.26
N THR A 60 7.16 6.62 -16.26
CA THR A 60 8.33 7.47 -16.50
C THR A 60 8.63 8.44 -15.36
N GLU A 61 7.64 8.76 -14.52
CA GLU A 61 7.78 9.71 -13.42
C GLU A 61 7.92 9.03 -12.05
N VAL A 62 7.70 7.72 -11.97
CA VAL A 62 7.63 7.00 -10.69
C VAL A 62 8.97 7.03 -9.95
N MET A 63 10.06 6.71 -10.63
CA MET A 63 11.39 6.65 -9.99
C MET A 63 11.82 8.00 -9.46
N GLN A 64 11.59 9.07 -10.22
CA GLN A 64 11.93 10.42 -9.78
C GLN A 64 11.11 10.82 -8.55
N ALA A 65 9.83 10.48 -8.53
CA ALA A 65 8.98 10.77 -7.38
C ALA A 65 9.46 10.05 -6.12
N ILE A 66 9.90 8.79 -6.26
CA ILE A 66 10.44 8.03 -5.13
C ILE A 66 11.76 8.62 -4.64
N GLU A 67 12.64 9.02 -5.55
CA GLU A 67 13.90 9.66 -5.18
C GLU A 67 13.67 10.96 -4.41
N GLU A 68 12.77 11.80 -4.87
CA GLU A 68 12.40 13.04 -4.19
C GLU A 68 11.79 12.76 -2.81
N PHE A 69 10.96 11.74 -2.70
CA PHE A 69 10.38 11.35 -1.42
C PHE A 69 11.48 10.91 -0.45
N ASN A 70 12.44 10.14 -0.90
CA ASN A 70 13.54 9.65 -0.07
C ASN A 70 14.48 10.76 0.39
N THR A 71 14.61 11.85 -0.36
CA THR A 71 15.43 13.01 0.07
C THR A 71 14.85 13.69 1.30
N GLN A 72 13.54 13.59 1.52
CA GLN A 72 12.85 14.22 2.65
C GLN A 72 13.03 13.44 3.96
N LYS A 73 13.59 12.25 3.92
CA LYS A 73 13.75 11.35 5.08
C LYS A 73 12.45 11.13 5.85
N PHE A 74 11.37 10.90 5.14
CA PHE A 74 10.08 10.71 5.76
C PHE A 74 10.12 9.57 6.79
N GLY A 75 9.62 9.83 8.00
CA GLY A 75 9.67 8.86 9.09
C GLY A 75 11.08 8.53 9.58
N GLY A 76 12.10 9.27 9.13
CA GLY A 76 13.50 8.99 9.42
C GLY A 76 14.19 8.06 8.44
N PHE A 77 13.52 7.68 7.36
CA PHE A 77 14.02 6.68 6.41
C PHE A 77 14.27 7.28 5.02
N ARG A 78 15.25 6.73 4.31
CA ARG A 78 15.60 7.11 2.94
C ARG A 78 15.48 5.97 1.94
N ASP A 79 14.91 4.84 2.35
CA ASP A 79 14.86 3.62 1.57
C ASP A 79 13.41 3.22 1.22
N TRP A 80 12.54 4.20 1.06
CA TRP A 80 11.18 3.99 0.59
C TRP A 80 11.20 3.44 -0.83
N ARG A 81 10.33 2.48 -1.11
CA ARG A 81 10.28 1.77 -2.37
C ARG A 81 8.84 1.42 -2.75
N LEU A 82 8.66 0.99 -3.99
CA LEU A 82 7.40 0.40 -4.42
C LEU A 82 7.19 -0.94 -3.70
N PRO A 83 5.97 -1.23 -3.28
CA PRO A 83 5.63 -2.53 -2.73
C PRO A 83 5.53 -3.59 -3.82
N THR A 84 5.73 -4.84 -3.43
CA THR A 84 5.38 -5.97 -4.29
C THR A 84 3.85 -6.12 -4.34
N GLN A 85 3.36 -6.89 -5.31
CA GLN A 85 1.93 -7.19 -5.40
C GLN A 85 1.41 -7.88 -4.13
N ALA A 86 2.17 -8.82 -3.60
CA ALA A 86 1.80 -9.53 -2.37
C ALA A 86 1.75 -8.59 -1.17
N GLU A 87 2.68 -7.64 -1.08
CA GLU A 87 2.67 -6.63 -0.02
C GLU A 87 1.43 -5.73 -0.13
N LEU A 88 1.12 -5.24 -1.33
CA LEU A 88 -0.08 -4.41 -1.53
C LEU A 88 -1.36 -5.14 -1.20
N ASP A 89 -1.42 -6.43 -1.46
CA ASP A 89 -2.60 -7.23 -1.16
C ASP A 89 -2.96 -7.18 0.33
N VAL A 90 -1.97 -7.08 1.19
CA VAL A 90 -2.21 -6.94 2.64
C VAL A 90 -2.99 -5.66 2.94
N ILE A 91 -2.70 -4.57 2.24
CA ILE A 91 -3.33 -3.27 2.47
C ILE A 91 -4.68 -3.14 1.75
N GLU A 92 -4.77 -3.67 0.52
CA GLU A 92 -5.88 -3.40 -0.38
C GLU A 92 -6.92 -4.52 -0.47
N ASN A 93 -6.63 -5.70 0.09
CA ASN A 93 -7.57 -6.82 0.05
C ASN A 93 -8.67 -6.65 1.07
N GLU A 94 -9.91 -6.60 0.61
CA GLU A 94 -11.09 -6.41 1.45
C GLU A 94 -11.33 -7.58 2.43
N ASN A 95 -10.75 -8.74 2.15
CA ASN A 95 -10.85 -9.92 3.03
C ASN A 95 -9.84 -9.88 4.18
N ILE A 96 -8.93 -8.90 4.19
CA ILE A 96 -7.97 -8.70 5.26
C ILE A 96 -8.46 -7.55 6.14
N LYS A 97 -8.62 -7.83 7.42
CA LYS A 97 -9.02 -6.81 8.39
C LYS A 97 -7.78 -6.13 8.94
N ILE A 98 -7.71 -4.82 8.80
CA ILE A 98 -6.63 -4.02 9.32
C ILE A 98 -7.10 -3.34 10.59
N ILE A 99 -6.33 -3.50 11.67
CA ILE A 99 -6.62 -2.85 12.96
C ILE A 99 -5.40 -2.06 13.42
N SER A 100 -5.65 -1.02 14.19
CA SER A 100 -4.59 -0.25 14.84
C SER A 100 -4.44 -0.74 16.30
N ASN A 101 -3.20 -0.77 16.78
CA ASN A 101 -2.91 -1.10 18.17
C ASN A 101 -3.35 0.00 19.14
N ASP A 102 -3.52 1.22 18.68
CA ASP A 102 -3.90 2.36 19.52
C ASP A 102 -5.10 3.10 18.92
N ARG A 103 -6.28 2.69 19.36
CA ARG A 103 -7.54 3.28 18.91
C ARG A 103 -7.76 4.70 19.45
N SER A 104 -7.10 5.06 20.53
CA SER A 104 -7.26 6.39 21.12
C SER A 104 -6.66 7.50 20.26
N LEU A 105 -5.65 7.16 19.43
CA LEU A 105 -5.02 8.09 18.51
C LEU A 105 -5.88 8.41 17.28
N PHE A 106 -6.78 7.50 16.88
CA PHE A 106 -7.42 7.58 15.58
C PHE A 106 -8.94 7.76 15.63
N GLY A 107 -9.56 7.60 16.78
CA GLY A 107 -11.02 7.64 16.87
C GLY A 107 -11.68 6.51 16.08
N GLU A 108 -13.00 6.42 16.14
CA GLU A 108 -13.75 5.33 15.50
C GLU A 108 -13.79 5.42 13.98
N ASN A 109 -13.67 6.63 13.43
CA ASN A 109 -13.82 6.89 11.99
C ASN A 109 -12.50 7.13 11.26
N GLU A 110 -11.37 7.05 11.95
CA GLU A 110 -10.08 7.27 11.30
C GLU A 110 -9.60 6.00 10.62
N ILE A 111 -9.15 6.15 9.39
CA ILE A 111 -8.55 5.07 8.60
C ILE A 111 -7.04 5.13 8.72
N ILE A 112 -6.40 3.96 8.86
CA ILE A 112 -4.95 3.88 8.97
C ILE A 112 -4.30 4.29 7.64
N PHE A 113 -4.83 3.80 6.54
CA PHE A 113 -4.32 4.10 5.20
C PHE A 113 -5.30 4.94 4.42
N SER A 114 -4.82 6.03 3.79
CA SER A 114 -5.64 6.80 2.87
C SER A 114 -6.07 5.92 1.69
N ARG A 115 -7.25 6.17 1.17
CA ARG A 115 -7.80 5.41 0.06
C ARG A 115 -7.61 6.14 -1.25
N ALA A 116 -7.19 5.39 -2.27
CA ALA A 116 -7.18 5.90 -3.63
C ALA A 116 -8.60 5.85 -4.22
N PRO A 117 -8.97 6.81 -5.10
CA PRO A 117 -10.25 6.75 -5.81
C PRO A 117 -10.40 5.47 -6.65
N LYS A 118 -9.29 4.93 -7.16
CA LYS A 118 -9.25 3.68 -7.90
C LYS A 118 -8.20 2.78 -7.27
N LYS A 119 -8.44 1.47 -7.26
CA LYS A 119 -7.47 0.50 -6.76
C LYS A 119 -6.47 0.12 -7.85
N SER A 120 -5.72 1.09 -8.32
CA SER A 120 -4.72 0.91 -9.37
C SER A 120 -3.39 1.48 -8.90
N PHE A 121 -2.43 0.59 -8.61
CA PHE A 121 -1.16 0.94 -7.98
C PHE A 121 0.02 0.37 -8.75
N TRP A 122 1.12 1.11 -8.77
CA TRP A 122 2.40 0.58 -9.24
C TRP A 122 2.98 -0.39 -8.22
N THR A 123 3.57 -1.47 -8.72
CA THR A 123 4.28 -2.46 -7.91
C THR A 123 5.77 -2.46 -8.25
N ALA A 124 6.55 -3.17 -7.44
CA ALA A 124 8.00 -3.30 -7.67
C ALA A 124 8.34 -3.87 -9.05
N SER A 125 7.44 -4.65 -9.65
CA SER A 125 7.61 -5.18 -11.00
C SER A 125 7.70 -4.09 -12.07
N ALA A 126 7.22 -2.87 -11.77
CA ALA A 126 7.32 -1.74 -12.69
C ALA A 126 8.76 -1.39 -13.05
N LEU A 127 9.73 -1.65 -12.17
CA LEU A 127 11.14 -1.39 -12.43
C LEU A 127 11.66 -2.25 -13.57
N LEU A 128 11.15 -3.47 -13.72
CA LEU A 128 11.50 -4.36 -14.83
C LEU A 128 10.90 -3.88 -16.13
N ALA A 129 9.72 -3.26 -16.09
CA ALA A 129 9.05 -2.75 -17.28
C ALA A 129 9.80 -1.60 -17.95
N GLN A 130 10.58 -0.83 -17.18
CA GLN A 130 11.37 0.27 -17.72
C GLN A 130 12.48 -0.19 -18.66
N THR A 131 12.97 -1.41 -18.48
CA THR A 131 14.09 -1.95 -19.24
C THR A 131 13.68 -3.05 -20.20
N SER A 132 12.40 -3.37 -20.30
CA SER A 132 11.87 -4.48 -21.09
C SER A 132 10.77 -4.00 -22.03
N ASN A 133 10.78 -4.52 -23.26
CA ASN A 133 9.67 -4.36 -24.20
C ASN A 133 8.62 -5.45 -24.05
N VAL A 134 8.82 -6.38 -23.13
CA VAL A 134 7.89 -7.49 -22.85
C VAL A 134 6.83 -7.01 -21.87
N GLU A 135 5.58 -7.38 -22.11
CA GLU A 135 4.50 -7.11 -21.18
C GLU A 135 4.71 -7.91 -19.89
N ILE A 136 4.75 -7.21 -18.77
CA ILE A 136 4.90 -7.81 -17.44
C ILE A 136 3.85 -7.27 -16.49
N ILE A 137 3.64 -7.98 -15.38
CA ILE A 137 2.74 -7.53 -14.35
C ILE A 137 3.40 -6.38 -13.60
N VAL A 138 2.85 -5.17 -13.73
CA VAL A 138 3.49 -3.95 -13.20
C VAL A 138 2.67 -3.26 -12.11
N GLY A 139 1.43 -3.68 -11.89
CA GLY A 139 0.57 -3.00 -10.94
C GLY A 139 -0.44 -3.92 -10.29
N TYR A 140 -1.14 -3.35 -9.33
CA TYR A 140 -2.23 -3.98 -8.59
C TYR A 140 -3.53 -3.27 -8.93
N TYR A 141 -4.59 -4.02 -9.22
CA TYR A 141 -5.89 -3.46 -9.55
C TYR A 141 -7.00 -4.29 -8.88
N GLY A 142 -7.43 -3.84 -7.67
CA GLY A 142 -8.55 -4.44 -6.96
C GLY A 142 -8.44 -5.95 -6.75
N GLY A 143 -7.26 -6.48 -6.44
CA GLY A 143 -7.01 -7.91 -6.30
C GLY A 143 -6.65 -8.62 -7.60
N LYS A 144 -6.67 -7.89 -8.73
CA LYS A 144 -6.27 -8.40 -10.03
C LYS A 144 -4.92 -7.83 -10.44
N THR A 145 -4.20 -8.56 -11.27
CA THR A 145 -2.93 -8.09 -11.80
C THR A 145 -3.15 -7.08 -12.93
N ALA A 146 -2.40 -5.97 -12.89
CA ALA A 146 -2.39 -5.01 -13.98
C ALA A 146 -1.11 -5.19 -14.77
N ARG A 147 -1.23 -5.44 -16.07
CA ARG A 147 -0.08 -5.73 -16.93
C ARG A 147 0.37 -4.58 -17.80
N THR A 148 -0.42 -3.52 -17.89
CA THR A 148 -0.07 -2.40 -18.73
C THR A 148 0.85 -1.41 -18.01
N GLN A 149 1.95 -1.06 -18.66
CA GLN A 149 2.89 -0.03 -18.20
C GLN A 149 2.58 1.34 -18.77
N PHE A 150 1.55 1.47 -19.59
CA PHE A 150 1.23 2.69 -20.31
C PHE A 150 0.16 3.57 -19.64
N SER A 151 -0.54 3.04 -18.64
CA SER A 151 -1.49 3.81 -17.87
C SER A 151 -0.83 4.41 -16.64
N SER A 152 -1.37 5.54 -16.15
CA SER A 152 -0.94 6.12 -14.88
C SER A 152 -1.60 5.39 -13.71
N LYS A 153 -0.88 5.28 -12.59
CA LYS A 153 -1.34 4.59 -11.38
C LYS A 153 -0.88 5.32 -10.13
N TYR A 154 -1.51 5.01 -9.03
CA TYR A 154 -1.12 5.55 -7.73
C TYR A 154 0.14 4.88 -7.19
N VAL A 155 0.80 5.58 -6.28
CA VAL A 155 2.01 5.09 -5.61
C VAL A 155 1.79 5.13 -4.10
N ARG A 156 1.83 3.95 -3.47
CA ARG A 156 1.94 3.81 -2.03
C ARG A 156 3.32 3.25 -1.72
N LEU A 157 4.02 3.87 -0.80
CA LEU A 157 5.40 3.51 -0.51
C LEU A 157 5.51 2.64 0.74
N VAL A 158 6.49 1.77 0.74
CA VAL A 158 6.84 0.88 1.83
C VAL A 158 8.35 0.82 1.97
N ARG A 159 8.84 0.48 3.14
CA ARG A 159 10.26 0.23 3.39
C ARG A 159 10.44 -0.93 4.35
N GLY A 160 11.62 -1.55 4.29
CA GLY A 160 11.95 -2.70 5.12
C GLY A 160 12.20 -3.98 4.34
#